data_352dfb9b11c148ab4b96003a8448e56a
#
_entry.id   352dfb9b11c148ab4b96003a8448e56a
#
_cell.length_a   1.000
_cell.length_b   1.000
_cell.length_c   1.000
_cell.angle_alpha   90.00
_cell.angle_beta   90.00
_cell.angle_gamma   90.00
#
_symmetry.space_group_name_H-M   'P 1'
#
loop_
_entity.id
_entity.type
_entity.pdbx_description
1 polymer ?
#
loop_
_entity_poly.entity_id
_entity_poly.type
_entity_poly.pdbx_seq_one_letter_code
_entity_poly.pdbx_strand_id
1 'polypeptide(L)'
;MNQPLKINLTEELLELENFIIHRSCDIEQWFRSQWLENQAPFYGSVDLRNSGFKLAPVDMNLFPGGFNNLNPDFSPLAIQASSVAIEKVCPEAKRVLIIPEKHTRNLFYLKNLYQLKEILKNSGLEVRIGSVDTSILESTNIDIDENQFITIEPICRREDFLFLKNKDGTEFIPCSIILNNDLSGGVPEIIKNLGQQIIPPINAGWPTRKKSSHFHFYSQVAKEFSILTNSDPWLIDPLSEKLDNLDF
;
A
#
# COMPACT_ATOMS: atom_id res chain seq x y z
N MET A 1 -4.35 29.95 6.45
CA MET A 1 -4.70 29.31 7.74
C MET A 1 -5.93 28.46 7.51
N ASN A 2 -5.75 27.15 7.36
CA ASN A 2 -6.89 26.24 7.26
C ASN A 2 -7.44 26.06 8.68
N GLN A 3 -8.67 26.48 8.90
CA GLN A 3 -9.38 26.14 10.14
C GLN A 3 -9.54 24.59 10.15
N PRO A 4 -9.23 23.94 11.26
CA PRO A 4 -9.50 22.52 11.40
C PRO A 4 -11.01 22.31 11.25
N LEU A 5 -11.41 21.37 10.41
CA LEU A 5 -12.79 20.92 10.30
C LEU A 5 -13.27 20.55 11.72
N LYS A 6 -14.15 21.34 12.29
CA LYS A 6 -14.88 20.95 13.49
C LYS A 6 -15.85 19.85 13.09
N ILE A 7 -15.45 18.63 13.27
CA ILE A 7 -16.36 17.48 13.21
C ILE A 7 -17.19 17.56 14.48
N ASN A 8 -18.47 17.89 14.36
CA ASN A 8 -19.42 17.69 15.44
C ASN A 8 -19.62 16.17 15.58
N LEU A 9 -18.86 15.56 16.49
CA LEU A 9 -19.04 14.17 16.86
C LEU A 9 -20.44 14.03 17.46
N THR A 10 -21.21 13.06 17.03
CA THR A 10 -22.44 12.67 17.69
C THR A 10 -22.11 12.07 19.07
N GLU A 11 -23.04 12.11 20.02
CA GLU A 11 -22.85 11.54 21.36
C GLU A 11 -22.42 10.07 21.29
N GLU A 12 -22.98 9.30 20.37
CA GLU A 12 -22.63 7.90 20.10
C GLU A 12 -21.18 7.72 19.64
N LEU A 13 -20.63 8.65 18.86
CA LEU A 13 -19.22 8.62 18.44
C LEU A 13 -18.27 8.89 19.60
N LEU A 14 -18.63 9.81 20.49
CA LEU A 14 -17.87 10.11 21.69
C LEU A 14 -17.88 8.93 22.67
N GLU A 15 -19.01 8.26 22.81
CA GLU A 15 -19.11 7.04 23.62
C GLU A 15 -18.24 5.91 23.07
N LEU A 16 -18.25 5.69 21.76
CA LEU A 16 -17.37 4.72 21.10
C LEU A 16 -15.89 5.06 21.27
N GLU A 17 -15.50 6.32 21.06
CA GLU A 17 -14.14 6.77 21.24
C GLU A 17 -13.65 6.53 22.68
N ASN A 18 -14.44 6.95 23.67
CA ASN A 18 -14.15 6.73 25.08
C ASN A 18 -14.04 5.23 25.39
N PHE A 19 -14.93 4.40 24.85
CA PHE A 19 -14.87 2.97 25.02
C PHE A 19 -13.58 2.37 24.46
N ILE A 20 -13.17 2.72 23.25
CA ILE A 20 -11.92 2.27 22.62
C ILE A 20 -10.72 2.71 23.45
N ILE A 21 -10.69 3.97 23.90
CA ILE A 21 -9.60 4.50 24.75
C ILE A 21 -9.49 3.71 26.07
N HIS A 22 -10.61 3.45 26.74
CA HIS A 22 -10.61 2.71 28.01
C HIS A 22 -10.18 1.24 27.84
N ARG A 23 -10.41 0.64 26.68
CA ARG A 23 -10.03 -0.75 26.35
C ARG A 23 -8.74 -0.83 25.55
N SER A 24 -8.00 0.25 25.42
CA SER A 24 -6.83 0.33 24.54
C SER A 24 -5.79 -0.76 24.80
N CYS A 25 -5.52 -1.09 26.06
CA CYS A 25 -4.56 -2.13 26.42
C CYS A 25 -4.97 -3.52 25.89
N ASP A 26 -6.22 -3.90 26.05
CA ASP A 26 -6.74 -5.20 25.61
C ASP A 26 -6.76 -5.25 24.07
N ILE A 27 -7.16 -4.16 23.43
CA ILE A 27 -7.22 -4.01 21.97
C ILE A 27 -5.81 -4.09 21.37
N GLU A 28 -4.85 -3.39 21.95
CA GLU A 28 -3.45 -3.43 21.53
C GLU A 28 -2.83 -4.83 21.69
N GLN A 29 -3.12 -5.51 22.78
CA GLN A 29 -2.66 -6.88 23.00
C GLN A 29 -3.26 -7.84 21.96
N TRP A 30 -4.54 -7.69 21.66
CA TRP A 30 -5.22 -8.49 20.64
C TRP A 30 -4.62 -8.25 19.26
N PHE A 31 -4.39 -7.01 18.84
CA PHE A 31 -3.73 -6.70 17.59
C PHE A 31 -2.32 -7.30 17.50
N ARG A 32 -1.54 -7.24 18.58
CA ARG A 32 -0.21 -7.87 18.61
C ARG A 32 -0.30 -9.38 18.39
N SER A 33 -1.28 -10.05 18.97
CA SER A 33 -1.52 -11.48 18.73
C SER A 33 -1.87 -11.75 17.27
N GLN A 34 -2.74 -10.93 16.67
CA GLN A 34 -3.09 -11.04 15.26
C GLN A 34 -1.86 -10.86 14.33
N TRP A 35 -0.97 -9.93 14.66
CA TRP A 35 0.25 -9.70 13.87
C TRP A 35 1.32 -10.79 14.04
N LEU A 36 1.26 -11.59 15.09
CA LEU A 36 2.11 -12.77 15.23
C LEU A 36 1.65 -13.91 14.31
N GLU A 37 0.36 -14.04 14.09
CA GLU A 37 -0.24 -15.07 13.24
C GLU A 37 -0.32 -14.66 11.77
N ASN A 38 -0.51 -13.36 11.51
CA ASN A 38 -0.73 -12.81 10.18
C ASN A 38 0.33 -11.77 9.85
N GLN A 39 1.16 -12.05 8.86
CA GLN A 39 2.17 -11.10 8.44
C GLN A 39 1.51 -9.86 7.82
N ALA A 40 1.84 -8.68 8.36
CA ALA A 40 1.39 -7.41 7.79
C ALA A 40 1.93 -7.22 6.37
N PRO A 41 1.13 -6.70 5.43
CA PRO A 41 1.63 -6.29 4.13
C PRO A 41 2.62 -5.14 4.29
N PHE A 42 3.49 -4.95 3.29
CA PHE A 42 4.45 -3.83 3.29
C PHE A 42 3.75 -2.48 3.42
N TYR A 43 2.70 -2.28 2.66
CA TYR A 43 1.79 -1.14 2.73
C TYR A 43 0.38 -1.54 2.28
N GLY A 44 -0.59 -0.72 2.60
CA GLY A 44 -1.97 -0.92 2.20
C GLY A 44 -2.81 0.31 2.46
N SER A 45 -3.95 0.38 1.80
CA SER A 45 -4.99 1.36 2.10
C SER A 45 -6.34 0.67 2.21
N VAL A 46 -7.22 1.26 3.01
CA VAL A 46 -8.59 0.78 3.20
C VAL A 46 -9.54 1.91 2.90
N ASP A 47 -10.49 1.66 1.99
CA ASP A 47 -11.60 2.58 1.76
C ASP A 47 -12.69 2.30 2.78
N LEU A 48 -13.05 3.33 3.54
CA LEU A 48 -14.07 3.27 4.57
C LEU A 48 -15.32 4.02 4.14
N ARG A 49 -16.48 3.43 4.40
CA ARG A 49 -17.79 4.11 4.32
C ARG A 49 -18.27 4.41 5.72
N ASN A 50 -18.54 5.68 5.95
CA ASN A 50 -19.04 6.17 7.24
C ASN A 50 -20.46 6.73 7.05
N SER A 51 -21.43 6.15 7.77
CA SER A 51 -22.82 6.59 7.77
C SER A 51 -23.16 7.52 8.94
N GLY A 52 -22.18 7.92 9.74
CA GLY A 52 -22.35 8.71 10.96
C GLY A 52 -22.52 7.87 12.22
N PHE A 53 -23.05 6.67 12.11
CA PHE A 53 -23.28 5.73 13.23
C PHE A 53 -22.68 4.34 12.99
N LYS A 54 -22.26 4.05 11.77
CA LYS A 54 -21.55 2.80 11.40
C LYS A 54 -20.43 3.06 10.42
N LEU A 55 -19.38 2.26 10.54
CA LEU A 55 -18.21 2.29 9.69
C LEU A 55 -18.06 0.93 9.00
N ALA A 56 -17.80 0.93 7.70
CA ALA A 56 -17.58 -0.30 6.95
C ALA A 56 -16.36 -0.17 6.02
N PRO A 57 -15.43 -1.13 6.04
CA PRO A 57 -14.42 -1.26 5.01
C PRO A 57 -15.08 -1.79 3.74
N VAL A 58 -14.89 -1.10 2.62
CA VAL A 58 -15.49 -1.49 1.33
C VAL A 58 -14.47 -1.91 0.30
N ASP A 59 -13.23 -1.54 0.48
CA ASP A 59 -12.12 -2.00 -0.33
C ASP A 59 -10.81 -1.94 0.45
N MET A 60 -9.92 -2.88 0.16
CA MET A 60 -8.54 -2.85 0.63
C MET A 60 -7.61 -2.97 -0.56
N ASN A 61 -6.67 -2.06 -0.68
CA ASN A 61 -5.68 -2.04 -1.75
C ASN A 61 -4.28 -2.32 -1.19
N LEU A 62 -3.60 -3.33 -1.73
CA LEU A 62 -2.21 -3.67 -1.41
C LEU A 62 -1.19 -2.94 -2.29
N PHE A 63 -1.67 -2.14 -3.25
CA PHE A 63 -0.87 -1.28 -4.13
C PHE A 63 -1.39 0.16 -4.03
N PRO A 64 -1.34 0.77 -2.83
CA PRO A 64 -2.04 2.01 -2.59
C PRO A 64 -1.49 3.18 -3.40
N GLY A 65 -2.43 4.01 -3.84
CA GLY A 65 -2.17 5.38 -4.24
C GLY A 65 -2.41 6.35 -3.09
N GLY A 66 -2.17 7.64 -3.34
CA GLY A 66 -2.54 8.70 -2.40
C GLY A 66 -1.49 9.03 -1.34
N PHE A 67 -0.24 8.58 -1.46
CA PHE A 67 0.85 9.00 -0.57
C PHE A 67 1.05 10.52 -0.53
N ASN A 68 0.70 11.21 -1.63
CA ASN A 68 0.69 12.68 -1.70
C ASN A 68 -0.39 13.35 -0.82
N ASN A 69 -1.35 12.58 -0.32
CA ASN A 69 -2.41 13.07 0.58
C ASN A 69 -2.09 12.82 2.06
N LEU A 70 -0.95 12.20 2.37
CA LEU A 70 -0.52 12.01 3.75
C LEU A 70 -0.28 13.37 4.41
N ASN A 71 -0.78 13.49 5.65
CA ASN A 71 -0.48 14.68 6.44
C ASN A 71 1.05 14.79 6.64
N PRO A 72 1.67 15.93 6.31
CA PRO A 72 3.12 16.13 6.48
C PRO A 72 3.61 15.87 7.90
N ASP A 73 2.79 16.09 8.92
CA ASP A 73 3.14 15.83 10.32
C ASP A 73 3.41 14.35 10.60
N PHE A 74 2.84 13.45 9.79
CA PHE A 74 3.08 12.01 9.89
C PHE A 74 4.22 11.48 8.99
N SER A 75 4.90 12.37 8.27
CA SER A 75 6.03 11.97 7.42
C SER A 75 7.12 11.21 8.17
N PRO A 76 7.54 11.61 9.39
CA PRO A 76 8.53 10.85 10.17
C PRO A 76 8.07 9.41 10.50
N LEU A 77 6.78 9.22 10.81
CA LEU A 77 6.21 7.90 11.07
C LEU A 77 6.18 7.04 9.80
N ALA A 78 5.83 7.61 8.64
CA ALA A 78 5.84 6.91 7.36
C ALA A 78 7.26 6.45 6.98
N ILE A 79 8.26 7.29 7.20
CA ILE A 79 9.68 6.98 6.99
C ILE A 79 10.12 5.84 7.90
N GLN A 80 9.84 5.92 9.19
CA GLN A 80 10.18 4.88 10.16
C GLN A 80 9.49 3.55 9.84
N ALA A 81 8.20 3.58 9.52
CA ALA A 81 7.44 2.39 9.15
C ALA A 81 8.01 1.73 7.89
N SER A 82 8.41 2.53 6.90
CA SER A 82 9.03 2.03 5.66
C SER A 82 10.38 1.39 5.92
N SER A 83 11.22 1.99 6.78
CA SER A 83 12.49 1.40 7.19
C SER A 83 12.30 0.02 7.81
N VAL A 84 11.44 -0.07 8.82
CA VAL A 84 11.14 -1.35 9.50
C VAL A 84 10.55 -2.39 8.55
N ALA A 85 9.68 -1.97 7.64
CA ALA A 85 9.05 -2.89 6.68
C ALA A 85 10.06 -3.44 5.66
N ILE A 86 10.99 -2.61 5.18
CA ILE A 86 12.07 -3.04 4.28
C ILE A 86 13.04 -3.98 5.00
N GLU A 87 13.46 -3.64 6.22
CA GLU A 87 14.36 -4.49 7.01
C GLU A 87 13.82 -5.90 7.23
N LYS A 88 12.50 -6.05 7.43
CA LYS A 88 11.86 -7.36 7.56
C LYS A 88 11.95 -8.21 6.30
N VAL A 89 11.93 -7.57 5.13
CA VAL A 89 11.92 -8.26 3.83
C VAL A 89 13.32 -8.47 3.30
N CYS A 90 14.18 -7.48 3.46
CA CYS A 90 15.56 -7.48 2.98
C CYS A 90 16.43 -6.66 3.94
N PRO A 91 17.03 -7.30 4.98
CA PRO A 91 17.83 -6.61 6.01
C PRO A 91 19.02 -5.82 5.44
N GLU A 92 19.57 -6.26 4.31
CA GLU A 92 20.71 -5.62 3.64
C GLU A 92 20.28 -4.65 2.54
N ALA A 93 18.99 -4.26 2.51
CA ALA A 93 18.47 -3.42 1.45
C ALA A 93 19.15 -2.04 1.40
N LYS A 94 19.74 -1.73 0.26
CA LYS A 94 20.33 -0.42 -0.06
C LYS A 94 19.67 0.22 -1.28
N ARG A 95 19.17 -0.59 -2.20
CA ARG A 95 18.66 -0.17 -3.51
C ARG A 95 17.29 -0.77 -3.76
N VAL A 96 16.34 0.08 -4.11
CA VAL A 96 14.96 -0.31 -4.36
C VAL A 96 14.50 0.25 -5.70
N LEU A 97 13.82 -0.59 -6.46
CA LEU A 97 13.18 -0.21 -7.71
C LEU A 97 11.66 -0.13 -7.52
N ILE A 98 11.07 1.01 -7.76
CA ILE A 98 9.61 1.15 -7.83
C ILE A 98 9.17 0.84 -9.27
N ILE A 99 8.21 -0.07 -9.42
CA ILE A 99 7.54 -0.33 -10.70
C ILE A 99 6.12 0.24 -10.62
N PRO A 100 5.84 1.33 -11.35
CA PRO A 100 4.55 2.00 -11.33
C PRO A 100 3.55 1.40 -12.32
N GLU A 101 2.31 1.88 -12.24
CA GLU A 101 1.30 1.76 -13.29
C GLU A 101 1.76 2.42 -14.60
N LYS A 102 1.15 2.01 -15.71
CA LYS A 102 1.44 2.63 -17.02
C LYS A 102 0.86 4.05 -17.18
N HIS A 103 0.13 4.55 -16.20
CA HIS A 103 -0.61 5.82 -16.28
C HIS A 103 0.27 7.05 -16.00
N THR A 104 1.27 7.29 -16.83
CA THR A 104 2.20 8.43 -16.70
C THR A 104 1.58 9.80 -17.00
N ARG A 105 0.29 9.87 -17.40
CA ARG A 105 -0.44 11.12 -17.69
C ARG A 105 -1.26 11.63 -16.50
N ASN A 106 -1.44 10.82 -15.47
CA ASN A 106 -2.21 11.22 -14.28
C ASN A 106 -1.30 11.94 -13.29
N LEU A 107 -1.41 13.26 -13.22
CA LEU A 107 -0.59 14.09 -12.34
C LEU A 107 -0.71 13.70 -10.86
N PHE A 108 -1.90 13.33 -10.38
CA PHE A 108 -2.10 12.90 -8.99
C PHE A 108 -1.35 11.59 -8.71
N TYR A 109 -1.34 10.67 -9.66
CA TYR A 109 -0.57 9.44 -9.55
C TYR A 109 0.94 9.71 -9.58
N LEU A 110 1.41 10.65 -10.40
CA LEU A 110 2.82 11.05 -10.42
C LEU A 110 3.25 11.68 -9.09
N LYS A 111 2.39 12.51 -8.48
CA LYS A 111 2.61 13.07 -7.13
C LYS A 111 2.67 11.97 -6.07
N ASN A 112 1.81 10.96 -6.18
CA ASN A 112 1.87 9.78 -5.32
C ASN A 112 3.22 9.04 -5.44
N LEU A 113 3.69 8.76 -6.64
CA LEU A 113 4.98 8.13 -6.87
C LEU A 113 6.15 8.94 -6.34
N TYR A 114 6.11 10.26 -6.53
CA TYR A 114 7.12 11.17 -5.99
C TYR A 114 7.17 11.06 -4.46
N GLN A 115 6.03 11.14 -3.80
CA GLN A 115 5.96 11.07 -2.35
C GLN A 115 6.41 9.71 -1.81
N LEU A 116 6.00 8.61 -2.44
CA LEU A 116 6.46 7.26 -2.08
C LEU A 116 7.98 7.15 -2.23
N LYS A 117 8.53 7.64 -3.34
CA LYS A 117 9.98 7.68 -3.56
C LYS A 117 10.71 8.46 -2.48
N GLU A 118 10.21 9.65 -2.10
CA GLU A 118 10.84 10.49 -1.07
C GLU A 118 10.75 9.85 0.33
N ILE A 119 9.65 9.18 0.68
CA ILE A 119 9.54 8.42 1.94
C ILE A 119 10.62 7.32 1.99
N LEU A 120 10.74 6.52 0.95
CA LEU A 120 11.73 5.44 0.87
C LEU A 120 13.17 5.96 0.84
N LYS A 121 13.43 7.04 0.15
CA LYS A 121 14.73 7.69 0.11
C LYS A 121 15.13 8.23 1.49
N ASN A 122 14.20 8.85 2.19
CA ASN A 122 14.42 9.34 3.55
C ASN A 122 14.55 8.20 4.58
N SER A 123 14.15 6.97 4.23
CA SER A 123 14.44 5.75 5.00
C SER A 123 15.89 5.22 4.78
N GLY A 124 16.72 5.94 4.04
CA GLY A 124 18.13 5.59 3.78
C GLY A 124 18.36 4.74 2.53
N LEU A 125 17.36 4.60 1.67
CA LEU A 125 17.45 3.79 0.45
C LEU A 125 17.81 4.63 -0.77
N GLU A 126 18.57 4.04 -1.69
CA GLU A 126 18.69 4.53 -3.06
C GLU A 126 17.47 4.02 -3.86
N VAL A 127 16.61 4.93 -4.32
CA VAL A 127 15.32 4.61 -4.93
C VAL A 127 15.25 5.11 -6.37
N ARG A 128 14.94 4.22 -7.29
CA ARG A 128 14.71 4.57 -8.70
C ARG A 128 13.34 4.05 -9.15
N ILE A 129 12.78 4.64 -10.21
CA ILE A 129 11.50 4.26 -10.78
C ILE A 129 11.74 3.70 -12.16
N GLY A 130 11.31 2.48 -12.38
CA GLY A 130 11.47 1.80 -13.66
C GLY A 130 10.13 1.44 -14.28
N SER A 131 10.03 1.56 -15.59
CA SER A 131 8.83 1.21 -16.35
C SER A 131 8.95 -0.14 -17.02
N VAL A 132 7.86 -0.91 -16.93
CA VAL A 132 7.66 -2.13 -17.75
C VAL A 132 7.09 -1.82 -19.14
N ASP A 133 6.82 -0.55 -19.44
CA ASP A 133 6.37 -0.12 -20.75
C ASP A 133 7.53 -0.09 -21.72
N THR A 134 7.48 -0.96 -22.73
CA THR A 134 8.52 -1.08 -23.77
C THR A 134 8.61 0.13 -24.70
N SER A 135 7.67 1.06 -24.64
CA SER A 135 7.74 2.33 -25.39
C SER A 135 8.73 3.33 -24.76
N ILE A 136 9.08 3.14 -23.47
CA ILE A 136 10.08 3.97 -22.80
C ILE A 136 11.46 3.37 -23.09
N LEU A 137 12.17 3.96 -24.02
CA LEU A 137 13.47 3.51 -24.49
C LEU A 137 14.62 4.20 -23.77
N GLU A 138 14.37 5.38 -23.21
CA GLU A 138 15.36 6.23 -22.54
C GLU A 138 14.80 6.77 -21.22
N SER A 139 15.71 7.14 -20.33
CA SER A 139 15.39 7.82 -19.09
C SER A 139 14.64 9.12 -19.36
N THR A 140 13.41 9.23 -18.87
CA THR A 140 12.52 10.35 -19.16
C THR A 140 12.13 11.06 -17.86
N ASN A 141 12.33 12.38 -17.83
CA ASN A 141 11.86 13.22 -16.75
C ASN A 141 10.43 13.67 -17.04
N ILE A 142 9.58 13.56 -16.04
CA ILE A 142 8.18 14.00 -16.11
C ILE A 142 7.98 15.03 -15.00
N ASP A 143 7.65 16.25 -15.39
CA ASP A 143 7.38 17.34 -14.46
C ASP A 143 6.06 17.10 -13.71
N ILE A 144 6.07 17.36 -12.41
CA ILE A 144 4.94 17.20 -11.52
C ILE A 144 4.45 18.57 -11.04
N ASP A 145 5.38 19.46 -10.75
CA ASP A 145 5.16 20.81 -10.27
C ASP A 145 6.34 21.71 -10.67
N GLU A 146 6.32 23.02 -10.40
CA GLU A 146 7.33 24.01 -10.83
C GLU A 146 8.78 23.58 -10.58
N ASN A 147 9.06 22.82 -9.50
CA ASN A 147 10.41 22.36 -9.14
C ASN A 147 10.48 20.86 -8.82
N GLN A 148 9.45 20.10 -9.18
CA GLN A 148 9.39 18.67 -8.88
C GLN A 148 9.23 17.86 -10.16
N PHE A 149 10.04 16.83 -10.29
CA PHE A 149 9.92 15.86 -11.38
C PHE A 149 10.19 14.45 -10.88
N ILE A 150 9.71 13.48 -11.60
CA ILE A 150 10.13 12.08 -11.48
C ILE A 150 10.88 11.67 -12.73
N THR A 151 11.86 10.81 -12.54
CA THR A 151 12.58 10.17 -13.63
C THR A 151 12.06 8.74 -13.75
N ILE A 152 11.55 8.38 -14.91
CA ILE A 152 11.14 7.02 -15.24
C ILE A 152 12.16 6.43 -16.21
N GLU A 153 12.61 5.21 -15.93
CA GLU A 153 13.72 4.60 -16.64
C GLU A 153 13.31 3.26 -17.26
N PRO A 154 13.87 2.90 -18.42
CA PRO A 154 13.60 1.59 -19.01
C PRO A 154 14.23 0.49 -18.15
N ILE A 155 13.43 -0.53 -17.81
CA ILE A 155 13.90 -1.69 -17.07
C ILE A 155 14.59 -2.66 -18.02
N CYS A 156 15.76 -3.15 -17.63
CA CYS A 156 16.45 -4.25 -18.26
C CYS A 156 16.32 -5.52 -17.42
N ARG A 157 16.34 -6.67 -18.09
CA ARG A 157 16.35 -7.98 -17.43
C ARG A 157 17.55 -8.80 -17.90
N ARG A 158 18.18 -9.47 -16.95
CA ARG A 158 19.19 -10.51 -17.21
C ARG A 158 18.83 -11.73 -16.35
N GLU A 159 18.57 -12.86 -16.98
CA GLU A 159 18.14 -14.10 -16.31
C GLU A 159 16.95 -13.86 -15.37
N ASP A 160 17.16 -13.91 -14.08
CA ASP A 160 16.14 -13.81 -13.03
C ASP A 160 16.20 -12.49 -12.23
N PHE A 161 16.91 -11.47 -12.74
CA PHE A 161 16.95 -10.16 -12.08
C PHE A 161 16.77 -8.97 -13.02
N LEU A 162 16.20 -7.91 -12.46
CA LEU A 162 16.00 -6.61 -13.10
C LEU A 162 17.13 -5.66 -12.71
N PHE A 163 17.45 -4.77 -13.64
CA PHE A 163 18.42 -3.71 -13.42
C PHE A 163 18.08 -2.49 -14.29
N LEU A 164 18.68 -1.34 -13.94
CA LEU A 164 18.64 -0.13 -14.76
C LEU A 164 20.07 0.20 -15.21
N LYS A 165 20.22 0.73 -16.42
CA LYS A 165 21.52 1.15 -16.96
C LYS A 165 21.80 2.60 -16.59
N ASN A 166 22.97 2.86 -16.06
CA ASN A 166 23.47 4.21 -15.85
C ASN A 166 24.08 4.78 -17.13
N LYS A 167 24.19 6.10 -17.22
CA LYS A 167 24.79 6.79 -18.37
C LYS A 167 26.27 6.43 -18.58
N ASP A 168 26.97 6.06 -17.52
CA ASP A 168 28.37 5.64 -17.55
C ASP A 168 28.56 4.15 -17.88
N GLY A 169 27.48 3.45 -18.19
CA GLY A 169 27.46 2.02 -18.50
C GLY A 169 27.45 1.09 -17.28
N THR A 170 27.50 1.61 -16.06
CA THR A 170 27.30 0.82 -14.85
C THR A 170 25.83 0.45 -14.67
N GLU A 171 25.54 -0.47 -13.75
CA GLU A 171 24.19 -0.99 -13.50
C GLU A 171 23.71 -0.64 -12.10
N PHE A 172 22.46 -0.20 -12.00
CA PHE A 172 21.74 -0.14 -10.75
C PHE A 172 20.95 -1.45 -10.59
N ILE A 173 21.39 -2.30 -9.69
CA ILE A 173 20.75 -3.59 -9.39
C ILE A 173 20.01 -3.43 -8.06
N PRO A 174 18.66 -3.41 -8.06
CA PRO A 174 17.87 -3.33 -6.83
C PRO A 174 17.91 -4.66 -6.08
N CYS A 175 17.97 -4.61 -4.76
CA CYS A 175 17.80 -5.78 -3.91
C CYS A 175 16.30 -6.12 -3.69
N SER A 176 15.43 -5.14 -3.81
CA SER A 176 13.98 -5.32 -3.72
C SER A 176 13.25 -4.48 -4.75
N ILE A 177 12.11 -4.98 -5.19
CA ILE A 177 11.23 -4.34 -6.16
C ILE A 177 9.92 -3.99 -5.43
N ILE A 178 9.59 -2.71 -5.40
CA ILE A 178 8.29 -2.24 -4.88
C ILE A 178 7.33 -2.10 -6.05
N LEU A 179 6.31 -2.92 -6.03
CA LEU A 179 5.28 -2.92 -7.04
C LEU A 179 4.18 -1.91 -6.63
N ASN A 180 4.13 -0.77 -7.31
CA ASN A 180 3.01 0.17 -7.19
C ASN A 180 2.12 0.07 -8.43
N ASN A 181 1.76 -1.17 -8.74
CA ASN A 181 0.97 -1.58 -9.91
C ASN A 181 0.14 -2.77 -9.49
N ASP A 182 -1.18 -2.65 -9.55
CA ASP A 182 -2.14 -3.67 -9.12
C ASP A 182 -2.25 -4.86 -10.10
N LEU A 183 -1.53 -4.80 -11.21
CA LEU A 183 -1.50 -5.82 -12.25
C LEU A 183 -2.87 -6.05 -12.94
N SER A 184 -3.79 -5.09 -12.89
CA SER A 184 -5.11 -5.18 -13.54
C SER A 184 -5.00 -5.44 -15.06
N GLY A 185 -3.93 -4.98 -15.69
CA GLY A 185 -3.59 -5.26 -17.08
C GLY A 185 -2.89 -6.61 -17.32
N GLY A 186 -2.81 -7.48 -16.30
CA GLY A 186 -2.05 -8.73 -16.32
C GLY A 186 -0.60 -8.58 -15.85
N VAL A 187 0.03 -9.71 -15.57
CA VAL A 187 1.42 -9.74 -15.09
C VAL A 187 2.39 -9.59 -16.26
N PRO A 188 3.18 -8.49 -16.32
CA PRO A 188 4.18 -8.32 -17.38
C PRO A 188 5.22 -9.45 -17.36
N GLU A 189 5.60 -9.95 -18.55
CA GLU A 189 6.60 -11.03 -18.65
C GLU A 189 7.93 -10.69 -18.00
N ILE A 190 8.34 -9.42 -18.05
CA ILE A 190 9.61 -8.97 -17.52
C ILE A 190 9.75 -9.16 -16.00
N ILE A 191 8.64 -9.21 -15.26
CA ILE A 191 8.66 -9.37 -13.79
C ILE A 191 8.33 -10.79 -13.32
N LYS A 192 8.08 -11.74 -14.23
CA LYS A 192 7.81 -13.12 -13.86
C LYS A 192 9.09 -13.88 -13.52
N ASN A 193 9.01 -14.75 -12.51
CA ASN A 193 10.10 -15.67 -12.13
C ASN A 193 11.42 -14.93 -11.84
N LEU A 194 11.36 -13.85 -11.07
CA LEU A 194 12.54 -13.15 -10.60
C LEU A 194 13.06 -13.78 -9.31
N GLY A 195 14.37 -13.78 -9.16
CA GLY A 195 15.04 -14.11 -7.90
C GLY A 195 15.02 -12.96 -6.90
N GLN A 196 14.76 -11.74 -7.37
CA GLN A 196 14.63 -10.55 -6.53
C GLN A 196 13.29 -10.52 -5.79
N GLN A 197 13.31 -10.00 -4.57
CA GLN A 197 12.09 -9.86 -3.77
C GLN A 197 11.15 -8.81 -4.38
N ILE A 198 9.92 -9.20 -4.66
CA ILE A 198 8.85 -8.32 -5.14
C ILE A 198 7.86 -8.07 -4.01
N ILE A 199 7.56 -6.80 -3.74
CA ILE A 199 6.71 -6.31 -2.65
C ILE A 199 5.63 -5.35 -3.20
N PRO A 200 4.35 -5.59 -2.98
CA PRO A 200 3.71 -6.85 -2.57
C PRO A 200 3.99 -7.99 -3.57
N PRO A 201 3.81 -9.25 -3.17
CA PRO A 201 4.05 -10.36 -4.09
C PRO A 201 3.05 -10.33 -5.26
N ILE A 202 3.46 -10.84 -6.42
CA ILE A 202 2.66 -10.81 -7.66
C ILE A 202 1.25 -11.39 -7.47
N ASN A 203 1.13 -12.45 -6.65
CA ASN A 203 -0.16 -13.08 -6.36
C ASN A 203 -1.11 -12.24 -5.47
N ALA A 204 -0.65 -11.13 -4.92
CA ALA A 204 -1.52 -10.15 -4.26
C ALA A 204 -2.23 -9.21 -5.24
N GLY A 205 -1.87 -9.25 -6.53
CA GLY A 205 -2.44 -8.43 -7.58
C GLY A 205 -3.90 -8.76 -7.91
N TRP A 206 -4.53 -7.83 -8.60
CA TRP A 206 -5.93 -7.87 -8.98
C TRP A 206 -6.40 -9.17 -9.66
N PRO A 207 -5.60 -9.84 -10.54
CA PRO A 207 -6.04 -11.08 -11.18
C PRO A 207 -6.28 -12.26 -10.24
N THR A 208 -5.67 -12.25 -9.07
CA THR A 208 -5.74 -13.35 -8.11
C THR A 208 -6.50 -13.02 -6.85
N ARG A 209 -6.65 -11.74 -6.53
CA ARG A 209 -7.32 -11.27 -5.33
C ARG A 209 -8.84 -11.26 -5.52
N LYS A 210 -9.56 -11.86 -4.57
CA LYS A 210 -11.03 -11.85 -4.55
C LYS A 210 -11.53 -11.04 -3.37
N LYS A 211 -12.37 -10.02 -3.62
CA LYS A 211 -13.00 -9.20 -2.56
C LYS A 211 -13.85 -10.04 -1.61
N SER A 212 -14.57 -11.03 -2.12
CA SER A 212 -15.38 -11.93 -1.28
C SER A 212 -14.55 -12.67 -0.24
N SER A 213 -13.34 -13.13 -0.58
CA SER A 213 -12.44 -13.78 0.37
C SER A 213 -11.96 -12.81 1.45
N HIS A 214 -11.67 -11.55 1.08
CA HIS A 214 -11.30 -10.51 2.02
C HIS A 214 -12.44 -10.21 2.99
N PHE A 215 -13.66 -10.04 2.53
CA PHE A 215 -14.81 -9.75 3.38
C PHE A 215 -15.19 -10.93 4.28
N HIS A 216 -15.01 -12.15 3.81
CA HIS A 216 -15.19 -13.33 4.65
C HIS A 216 -14.21 -13.35 5.84
N PHE A 217 -12.94 -13.08 5.59
CA PHE A 217 -11.93 -12.94 6.63
C PHE A 217 -12.24 -11.77 7.58
N TYR A 218 -12.60 -10.61 7.02
CA TYR A 218 -12.98 -9.44 7.81
C TYR A 218 -14.15 -9.75 8.76
N SER A 219 -15.16 -10.47 8.30
CA SER A 219 -16.30 -10.91 9.11
C SER A 219 -15.87 -11.72 10.34
N GLN A 220 -14.91 -12.63 10.16
CA GLN A 220 -14.36 -13.43 11.26
C GLN A 220 -13.64 -12.54 12.28
N VAL A 221 -12.76 -11.67 11.80
CA VAL A 221 -12.00 -10.72 12.64
C VAL A 221 -12.95 -9.78 13.40
N ALA A 222 -13.98 -9.27 12.74
CA ALA A 222 -15.00 -8.41 13.37
C ALA A 222 -15.75 -9.12 14.50
N LYS A 223 -16.09 -10.40 14.33
CA LYS A 223 -16.71 -11.22 15.38
C LYS A 223 -15.79 -11.42 16.57
N GLU A 224 -14.54 -11.75 16.34
CA GLU A 224 -13.54 -11.89 17.41
C GLU A 224 -13.36 -10.58 18.19
N PHE A 225 -13.26 -9.45 17.47
CA PHE A 225 -13.16 -8.13 18.07
C PHE A 225 -14.39 -7.78 18.91
N SER A 226 -15.61 -8.13 18.47
CA SER A 226 -16.84 -7.89 19.22
C SER A 226 -16.90 -8.71 20.51
N ILE A 227 -16.37 -9.92 20.51
CA ILE A 227 -16.25 -10.75 21.72
C ILE A 227 -15.25 -10.12 22.69
N LEU A 228 -14.09 -9.70 22.21
CA LEU A 228 -13.07 -9.03 23.02
C LEU A 228 -13.63 -7.79 23.70
N THR A 229 -14.35 -6.98 22.97
CA THR A 229 -14.87 -5.70 23.44
C THR A 229 -16.19 -5.83 24.19
N ASN A 230 -16.84 -7.00 24.15
CA ASN A 230 -18.16 -7.24 24.70
C ASN A 230 -19.18 -6.19 24.23
N SER A 231 -19.10 -5.82 22.97
CA SER A 231 -19.92 -4.80 22.34
C SER A 231 -20.40 -5.25 20.98
N ASP A 232 -21.58 -4.76 20.57
CA ASP A 232 -22.00 -4.86 19.19
C ASP A 232 -21.01 -4.04 18.33
N PRO A 233 -20.35 -4.66 17.34
CA PRO A 233 -19.32 -3.97 16.60
C PRO A 233 -19.95 -2.79 15.86
N TRP A 234 -19.30 -1.64 15.98
CA TRP A 234 -19.62 -0.43 15.24
C TRP A 234 -19.40 -0.61 13.73
N LEU A 235 -18.65 -1.63 13.40
CA LEU A 235 -18.34 -2.02 12.03
C LEU A 235 -19.52 -2.81 11.45
N ILE A 236 -19.92 -2.43 10.26
CA ILE A 236 -20.85 -3.24 9.47
C ILE A 236 -20.08 -4.45 8.96
N ASP A 237 -20.64 -5.64 9.20
CA ASP A 237 -20.20 -6.86 8.54
C ASP A 237 -20.74 -6.85 7.11
N PRO A 238 -19.92 -6.61 6.08
CA PRO A 238 -20.41 -6.57 4.72
C PRO A 238 -20.77 -7.99 4.27
N LEU A 239 -21.99 -8.17 3.85
CA LEU A 239 -22.43 -9.40 3.21
C LEU A 239 -21.65 -9.58 1.91
N SER A 240 -21.00 -10.71 1.76
CA SER A 240 -20.35 -11.12 0.52
C SER A 240 -20.78 -12.53 0.17
N GLU A 241 -21.27 -12.70 -1.07
CA GLU A 241 -21.59 -14.00 -1.64
C GLU A 241 -20.53 -14.37 -2.69
N LYS A 242 -20.23 -15.65 -2.79
CA LYS A 242 -19.44 -16.14 -3.91
C LYS A 242 -20.28 -16.08 -5.17
N LEU A 243 -19.68 -15.70 -6.29
CA LEU A 243 -20.37 -15.63 -7.58
C LEU A 243 -21.06 -16.95 -7.96
N ASP A 244 -20.49 -18.08 -7.54
CA ASP A 244 -21.05 -19.42 -7.77
C ASP A 244 -22.39 -19.66 -7.04
N ASN A 245 -22.72 -18.83 -6.06
CA ASN A 245 -23.96 -18.91 -5.27
C ASN A 245 -25.01 -17.87 -5.71
N LEU A 246 -24.69 -17.07 -6.72
CA LEU A 246 -25.64 -16.10 -7.27
C LEU A 246 -26.33 -16.74 -8.47
N ASP A 247 -27.63 -16.99 -8.32
CA ASP A 247 -28.51 -17.32 -9.45
C ASP A 247 -28.73 -16.03 -10.27
N PHE A 248 -28.24 -15.99 -11.51
CA PHE A 248 -28.47 -14.92 -12.47
C PHE A 248 -29.63 -15.28 -13.39
#